data_2f091dfeb7bb87d6ee263043646448c4
#
_entry.id   2f091dfeb7bb87d6ee263043646448c4
#
_cell.length_a   1.000
_cell.length_b   1.000
_cell.length_c   1.000
_cell.angle_alpha   90.00
_cell.angle_beta   90.00
_cell.angle_gamma   90.00
#
_symmetry.space_group_name_H-M   'P 1'
#
loop_
_entity.id
_entity.type
_entity.pdbx_description
1 polymer ?
#
loop_
_entity_poly.entity_id
_entity_poly.type
_entity_poly.pdbx_seq_one_letter_code
_entity_poly.pdbx_strand_id
1 'polypeptide(L)'
;MDNHTPEQRCKNMKAVKNKDSEIERLLRKELWSRGLRYRKNYKKIIGKPDIVFVGKKVAVFCDSEFWHGYDWENKKNEVKSHREFWIPKIERNMQRDIEVTQTLENEGWTVLRFWGNDIKKKTKECADIIERAVTAKMKVFRSIDLFAGIGGIRLGFERAFKNQIETVFVSEWDEYAQKTY
;
A
#
# COMPACT_ATOMS: atom_id res chain seq x y z
N MET A 1 -8.63 -10.73 33.57
CA MET A 1 -8.92 -12.18 33.67
C MET A 1 -8.84 -12.76 32.27
N ASP A 2 -8.17 -13.89 32.09
CA ASP A 2 -8.10 -14.55 30.78
C ASP A 2 -9.41 -15.31 30.55
N ASN A 3 -10.22 -14.83 29.60
CA ASN A 3 -11.59 -15.32 29.39
C ASN A 3 -11.67 -16.58 28.52
N HIS A 4 -10.55 -17.19 28.14
CA HIS A 4 -10.52 -18.35 27.24
C HIS A 4 -9.91 -19.58 27.92
N THR A 5 -10.55 -20.74 27.78
CA THR A 5 -9.97 -22.04 28.18
C THR A 5 -8.75 -22.38 27.28
N PRO A 6 -7.83 -23.24 27.71
CA PRO A 6 -6.70 -23.70 26.90
C PRO A 6 -7.12 -24.26 25.53
N GLU A 7 -8.25 -24.97 25.51
CA GLU A 7 -8.82 -25.55 24.27
C GLU A 7 -9.35 -24.47 23.30
N GLN A 8 -10.06 -23.47 23.85
CA GLN A 8 -10.53 -22.33 23.09
C GLN A 8 -9.35 -21.53 22.50
N ARG A 9 -8.28 -21.33 23.26
CA ARG A 9 -7.05 -20.69 22.77
C ARG A 9 -6.41 -21.48 21.64
N CYS A 10 -6.27 -22.80 21.81
CA CYS A 10 -5.72 -23.67 20.77
C CYS A 10 -6.56 -23.60 19.48
N LYS A 11 -7.90 -23.62 19.63
CA LYS A 11 -8.83 -23.49 18.48
C LYS A 11 -8.71 -22.12 17.79
N ASN A 12 -8.65 -21.05 18.58
CA ASN A 12 -8.48 -19.69 18.06
C ASN A 12 -7.14 -19.53 17.34
N MET A 13 -6.06 -20.05 17.91
CA MET A 13 -4.74 -20.02 17.29
C MET A 13 -4.67 -20.81 15.97
N LYS A 14 -5.33 -21.97 15.91
CA LYS A 14 -5.44 -22.75 14.66
C LYS A 14 -6.31 -22.06 13.61
N ALA A 15 -7.26 -21.25 14.02
CA ALA A 15 -8.14 -20.48 13.12
C ALA A 15 -7.48 -19.21 12.55
N VAL A 16 -6.35 -18.77 13.10
CA VAL A 16 -5.60 -17.60 12.58
C VAL A 16 -5.06 -17.92 11.20
N LYS A 17 -5.60 -17.24 10.19
CA LYS A 17 -5.15 -17.37 8.81
C LYS A 17 -3.92 -16.49 8.59
N ASN A 18 -2.85 -17.08 8.07
CA ASN A 18 -1.62 -16.36 7.71
C ASN A 18 -1.74 -15.56 6.40
N LYS A 19 -2.91 -15.56 5.75
CA LYS A 19 -3.18 -14.87 4.49
C LYS A 19 -4.68 -14.61 4.37
N ASP A 20 -5.01 -13.59 3.59
CA ASP A 20 -6.39 -13.19 3.34
C ASP A 20 -7.15 -12.90 4.65
N SER A 21 -6.46 -12.29 5.62
CA SER A 21 -7.05 -11.80 6.86
C SER A 21 -8.16 -10.78 6.58
N GLU A 22 -9.00 -10.52 7.55
CA GLU A 22 -10.09 -9.55 7.43
C GLU A 22 -9.58 -8.15 7.04
N ILE A 23 -8.50 -7.69 7.71
CA ILE A 23 -7.90 -6.38 7.48
C ILE A 23 -7.32 -6.25 6.06
N GLU A 24 -6.61 -7.28 5.58
CA GLU A 24 -6.13 -7.33 4.20
C GLU A 24 -7.28 -7.27 3.19
N ARG A 25 -8.37 -8.00 3.45
CA ARG A 25 -9.55 -8.02 2.56
C ARG A 25 -10.26 -6.68 2.50
N LEU A 26 -10.41 -6.00 3.66
CA LEU A 26 -11.01 -4.66 3.73
C LEU A 26 -10.20 -3.66 2.92
N LEU A 27 -8.90 -3.57 3.17
CA LEU A 27 -8.03 -2.63 2.48
C LEU A 27 -7.97 -2.92 0.98
N ARG A 28 -7.85 -4.19 0.59
CA ARG A 28 -7.85 -4.61 -0.82
C ARG A 28 -9.14 -4.27 -1.55
N LYS A 29 -10.30 -4.44 -0.90
CA LYS A 29 -11.61 -4.08 -1.50
C LYS A 29 -11.68 -2.59 -1.77
N GLU A 30 -11.25 -1.76 -0.82
CA GLU A 30 -11.23 -0.31 -0.97
C GLU A 30 -10.28 0.13 -2.11
N LEU A 31 -9.07 -0.40 -2.16
CA LEU A 31 -8.12 -0.10 -3.23
C LEU A 31 -8.63 -0.52 -4.62
N TRP A 32 -9.29 -1.66 -4.69
CA TRP A 32 -9.86 -2.15 -5.94
C TRP A 32 -11.02 -1.27 -6.43
N SER A 33 -11.88 -0.78 -5.54
CA SER A 33 -12.99 0.12 -5.88
C SER A 33 -12.50 1.46 -6.44
N ARG A 34 -11.29 1.91 -6.05
CA ARG A 34 -10.60 3.10 -6.58
C ARG A 34 -9.87 2.86 -7.91
N GLY A 35 -9.99 1.67 -8.49
CA GLY A 35 -9.29 1.34 -9.73
C GLY A 35 -7.82 0.98 -9.58
N LEU A 36 -7.29 0.91 -8.36
CA LEU A 36 -5.90 0.53 -8.11
C LEU A 36 -5.71 -0.98 -8.29
N ARG A 37 -4.77 -1.36 -9.15
CA ARG A 37 -4.46 -2.77 -9.45
C ARG A 37 -3.12 -3.14 -8.84
N TYR A 38 -3.10 -4.20 -8.04
CA TYR A 38 -1.96 -4.64 -7.22
C TYR A 38 -1.77 -6.16 -7.29
N ARG A 39 -0.65 -6.63 -6.79
CA ARG A 39 -0.40 -8.05 -6.52
C ARG A 39 -0.53 -8.31 -5.03
N LYS A 40 -1.16 -9.41 -4.65
CA LYS A 40 -1.33 -9.83 -3.26
C LYS A 40 -0.25 -10.84 -2.85
N ASN A 41 0.17 -10.79 -1.58
CA ASN A 41 1.10 -11.76 -0.97
C ASN A 41 2.33 -12.05 -1.88
N TYR A 42 3.01 -10.97 -2.31
CA TYR A 42 4.01 -11.04 -3.36
C TYR A 42 5.34 -11.63 -2.85
N LYS A 43 5.64 -12.87 -3.25
CA LYS A 43 6.77 -13.65 -2.73
C LYS A 43 8.14 -13.29 -3.32
N LYS A 44 8.20 -12.48 -4.38
CA LYS A 44 9.45 -12.17 -5.09
C LYS A 44 10.30 -11.10 -4.41
N ILE A 45 9.80 -10.45 -3.38
CA ILE A 45 10.52 -9.47 -2.58
C ILE A 45 10.52 -9.88 -1.11
N ILE A 46 11.53 -9.40 -0.37
CA ILE A 46 11.69 -9.69 1.05
C ILE A 46 10.43 -9.28 1.84
N GLY A 47 10.12 -9.97 2.92
CA GLY A 47 8.97 -9.69 3.77
C GLY A 47 7.61 -10.12 3.21
N LYS A 48 7.49 -10.42 1.91
CA LYS A 48 6.26 -10.88 1.24
C LYS A 48 5.07 -9.96 1.54
N PRO A 49 5.10 -8.68 1.13
CA PRO A 49 4.05 -7.72 1.43
C PRO A 49 2.66 -8.20 1.02
N ASP A 50 1.63 -7.79 1.77
CA ASP A 50 0.25 -8.18 1.54
C ASP A 50 -0.33 -7.59 0.26
N ILE A 51 0.12 -6.35 -0.07
CA ILE A 51 -0.28 -5.62 -1.27
C ILE A 51 0.95 -4.97 -1.89
N VAL A 52 1.15 -5.15 -3.20
CA VAL A 52 2.32 -4.62 -3.90
C VAL A 52 1.95 -4.02 -5.25
N PHE A 53 2.40 -2.81 -5.46
CA PHE A 53 2.38 -2.13 -6.76
C PHE A 53 3.78 -2.18 -7.39
N VAL A 54 4.07 -3.29 -8.06
CA VAL A 54 5.42 -3.59 -8.56
C VAL A 54 5.99 -2.48 -9.44
N GLY A 55 5.22 -2.02 -10.43
CA GLY A 55 5.67 -0.95 -11.35
C GLY A 55 5.89 0.41 -10.70
N LYS A 56 5.37 0.61 -9.47
CA LYS A 56 5.52 1.83 -8.69
C LYS A 56 6.45 1.67 -7.50
N LYS A 57 6.97 0.47 -7.28
CA LYS A 57 7.78 0.12 -6.11
C LYS A 57 7.12 0.57 -4.79
N VAL A 58 5.83 0.26 -4.62
CA VAL A 58 5.11 0.50 -3.35
C VAL A 58 4.73 -0.84 -2.76
N ALA A 59 5.15 -1.08 -1.52
CA ALA A 59 4.88 -2.28 -0.73
C ALA A 59 4.06 -1.92 0.50
N VAL A 60 2.98 -2.66 0.74
CA VAL A 60 2.06 -2.40 1.86
C VAL A 60 1.96 -3.65 2.72
N PHE A 61 2.10 -3.46 4.04
CA PHE A 61 1.94 -4.47 5.07
C PHE A 61 0.72 -4.13 5.94
N CYS A 62 -0.03 -5.15 6.30
CA CYS A 62 -1.19 -5.07 7.18
C CYS A 62 -0.85 -5.78 8.50
N ASP A 63 -0.36 -5.01 9.47
CA ASP A 63 0.20 -5.55 10.69
C ASP A 63 -0.88 -5.74 11.75
N SER A 64 -0.99 -6.95 12.30
CA SER A 64 -1.85 -7.17 13.45
C SER A 64 -1.15 -6.74 14.73
N GLU A 65 -1.89 -6.16 15.65
CA GLU A 65 -1.38 -5.57 16.89
C GLU A 65 -0.56 -6.53 17.73
N PHE A 66 -1.04 -7.76 17.85
CA PHE A 66 -0.39 -8.77 18.67
C PHE A 66 0.93 -9.27 18.08
N TRP A 67 0.92 -9.64 16.77
CA TRP A 67 2.07 -10.29 16.16
C TRP A 67 3.23 -9.36 15.85
N HIS A 68 2.94 -8.07 15.67
CA HIS A 68 3.91 -7.04 15.30
C HIS A 68 4.21 -6.05 16.44
N GLY A 69 3.73 -6.34 17.65
CA GLY A 69 4.12 -5.61 18.87
C GLY A 69 3.61 -4.17 18.92
N TYR A 70 2.32 -3.96 18.58
CA TYR A 70 1.72 -2.64 18.74
C TYR A 70 1.78 -2.18 20.19
N ASP A 71 2.35 -0.98 20.42
CA ASP A 71 2.53 -0.41 21.77
C ASP A 71 3.23 -1.38 22.74
N TRP A 72 4.32 -2.01 22.25
CA TRP A 72 4.95 -3.14 22.92
C TRP A 72 5.50 -2.82 24.30
N GLU A 73 6.02 -1.62 24.52
CA GLU A 73 6.55 -1.20 25.81
C GLU A 73 5.49 -1.29 26.90
N ASN A 74 4.26 -0.87 26.61
CA ASN A 74 3.14 -0.94 27.55
C ASN A 74 2.52 -2.33 27.60
N LYS A 75 2.37 -2.99 26.46
CA LYS A 75 1.63 -4.26 26.33
C LYS A 75 2.45 -5.51 26.65
N LYS A 76 3.77 -5.44 26.65
CA LYS A 76 4.65 -6.57 27.03
C LYS A 76 4.26 -7.18 28.38
N ASN A 77 3.83 -6.36 29.32
CA ASN A 77 3.42 -6.80 30.65
C ASN A 77 2.00 -7.40 30.70
N GLU A 78 1.20 -7.19 29.66
CA GLU A 78 -0.14 -7.77 29.54
C GLU A 78 -0.12 -9.23 29.07
N VAL A 79 1.01 -9.69 28.52
CA VAL A 79 1.21 -11.09 28.12
C VAL A 79 1.29 -11.95 29.37
N LYS A 80 0.19 -12.62 29.76
CA LYS A 80 0.08 -13.36 31.04
C LYS A 80 0.50 -14.82 30.93
N SER A 81 0.29 -15.48 29.80
CA SER A 81 0.57 -16.90 29.61
C SER A 81 1.70 -17.12 28.61
N HIS A 82 2.56 -18.12 28.90
CA HIS A 82 3.70 -18.50 28.06
C HIS A 82 4.59 -17.32 27.65
N ARG A 83 4.89 -16.44 28.59
CA ARG A 83 5.71 -15.23 28.36
C ARG A 83 7.06 -15.52 27.73
N GLU A 84 7.73 -16.58 28.22
CA GLU A 84 9.05 -17.03 27.75
C GLU A 84 9.04 -17.41 26.26
N PHE A 85 7.88 -17.81 25.74
CA PHE A 85 7.71 -18.13 24.33
C PHE A 85 7.27 -16.91 23.52
N TRP A 86 6.25 -16.17 24.01
CA TRP A 86 5.63 -15.11 23.23
C TRP A 86 6.49 -13.85 23.13
N ILE A 87 7.10 -13.43 24.23
CA ILE A 87 7.91 -12.21 24.27
C ILE A 87 9.06 -12.28 23.25
N PRO A 88 9.94 -13.30 23.29
CA PRO A 88 11.02 -13.37 22.31
C PRO A 88 10.52 -13.53 20.85
N LYS A 89 9.37 -14.16 20.68
CA LYS A 89 8.77 -14.34 19.35
C LYS A 89 8.30 -13.02 18.75
N ILE A 90 7.60 -12.21 19.55
CA ILE A 90 7.10 -10.90 19.12
C ILE A 90 8.27 -9.95 18.85
N GLU A 91 9.26 -9.90 19.76
CA GLU A 91 10.45 -9.07 19.60
C GLU A 91 11.25 -9.43 18.34
N ARG A 92 11.37 -10.72 18.04
CA ARG A 92 11.98 -11.18 16.78
C ARG A 92 11.18 -10.76 15.55
N ASN A 93 9.85 -10.78 15.63
CA ASN A 93 9.02 -10.29 14.53
C ASN A 93 9.22 -8.79 14.31
N MET A 94 9.23 -8.00 15.38
CA MET A 94 9.47 -6.55 15.32
C MET A 94 10.83 -6.24 14.71
N GLN A 95 11.88 -6.93 15.14
CA GLN A 95 13.22 -6.78 14.59
C GLN A 95 13.25 -7.11 13.08
N ARG A 96 12.64 -8.22 12.70
CA ARG A 96 12.51 -8.60 11.27
C ARG A 96 11.73 -7.57 10.47
N ASP A 97 10.69 -6.95 11.03
CA ASP A 97 9.90 -5.94 10.34
C ASP A 97 10.71 -4.67 10.06
N ILE A 98 11.59 -4.28 10.99
CA ILE A 98 12.55 -3.18 10.80
C ILE A 98 13.54 -3.53 9.68
N GLU A 99 14.15 -4.71 9.72
CA GLU A 99 15.12 -5.16 8.72
C GLU A 99 14.50 -5.23 7.32
N VAL A 100 13.29 -5.78 7.21
CA VAL A 100 12.54 -5.85 5.95
C VAL A 100 12.25 -4.46 5.41
N THR A 101 11.80 -3.55 6.27
CA THR A 101 11.48 -2.17 5.87
C THR A 101 12.73 -1.47 5.35
N GLN A 102 13.84 -1.50 6.11
CA GLN A 102 15.11 -0.89 5.71
C GLN A 102 15.66 -1.47 4.40
N THR A 103 15.60 -2.79 4.25
CA THR A 103 16.06 -3.45 3.02
C THR A 103 15.25 -2.99 1.81
N LEU A 104 13.93 -2.96 1.92
CA LEU A 104 13.07 -2.51 0.84
C LEU A 104 13.27 -1.03 0.51
N GLU A 105 13.41 -0.17 1.51
CA GLU A 105 13.67 1.26 1.32
C GLU A 105 15.01 1.49 0.63
N ASN A 106 16.06 0.77 0.99
CA ASN A 106 17.36 0.80 0.33
C ASN A 106 17.29 0.33 -1.14
N GLU A 107 16.37 -0.57 -1.48
CA GLU A 107 16.07 -0.99 -2.86
C GLU A 107 15.18 0.02 -3.62
N GLY A 108 14.82 1.15 -3.01
CA GLY A 108 14.02 2.21 -3.59
C GLY A 108 12.50 1.95 -3.56
N TRP A 109 12.04 1.04 -2.70
CA TRP A 109 10.63 0.83 -2.43
C TRP A 109 10.09 1.88 -1.47
N THR A 110 8.85 2.27 -1.64
CA THR A 110 8.08 2.96 -0.59
C THR A 110 7.36 1.89 0.21
N VAL A 111 7.69 1.80 1.49
CA VAL A 111 7.08 0.84 2.40
C VAL A 111 6.03 1.54 3.25
N LEU A 112 4.82 0.99 3.25
CA LEU A 112 3.70 1.46 4.04
C LEU A 112 3.23 0.34 4.96
N ARG A 113 3.13 0.63 6.25
CA ARG A 113 2.67 -0.32 7.26
C ARG A 113 1.45 0.26 7.97
N PHE A 114 0.39 -0.53 8.07
CA PHE A 114 -0.85 -0.11 8.71
C PHE A 114 -1.26 -1.12 9.76
N TRP A 115 -1.61 -0.63 10.93
CA TRP A 115 -2.15 -1.44 11.99
C TRP A 115 -3.56 -1.93 11.67
N GLY A 116 -3.90 -3.13 12.11
CA GLY A 116 -5.20 -3.73 11.84
C GLY A 116 -6.37 -2.88 12.34
N ASN A 117 -6.23 -2.25 13.50
CA ASN A 117 -7.24 -1.35 14.06
C ASN A 117 -7.43 -0.08 13.22
N ASP A 118 -6.34 0.47 12.67
CA ASP A 118 -6.42 1.63 11.79
C ASP A 118 -7.10 1.26 10.48
N ILE A 119 -6.76 0.10 9.90
CA ILE A 119 -7.43 -0.41 8.71
C ILE A 119 -8.93 -0.58 8.97
N LYS A 120 -9.34 -1.15 10.10
CA LYS A 120 -10.76 -1.36 10.42
C LYS A 120 -11.52 -0.06 10.63
N LYS A 121 -10.93 0.90 11.35
CA LYS A 121 -11.57 2.16 11.70
C LYS A 121 -11.49 3.22 10.59
N LYS A 122 -10.41 3.21 9.82
CA LYS A 122 -10.01 4.27 8.89
C LYS A 122 -9.56 3.73 7.53
N THR A 123 -10.28 2.72 7.01
CA THR A 123 -9.93 2.04 5.75
C THR A 123 -9.72 3.03 4.60
N LYS A 124 -10.57 4.05 4.49
CA LYS A 124 -10.50 5.07 3.43
C LYS A 124 -9.23 5.92 3.56
N GLU A 125 -8.90 6.36 4.77
CA GLU A 125 -7.70 7.15 5.04
C GLU A 125 -6.42 6.35 4.72
N CYS A 126 -6.36 5.07 5.10
CA CYS A 126 -5.27 4.17 4.73
C CYS A 126 -5.15 4.05 3.19
N ALA A 127 -6.27 3.90 2.51
CA ALA A 127 -6.30 3.83 1.05
C ALA A 127 -5.86 5.16 0.39
N ASP A 128 -6.21 6.31 0.97
CA ASP A 128 -5.77 7.64 0.49
C ASP A 128 -4.24 7.78 0.55
N ILE A 129 -3.62 7.28 1.63
CA ILE A 129 -2.15 7.28 1.78
C ILE A 129 -1.50 6.42 0.69
N ILE A 130 -2.04 5.21 0.47
CA ILE A 130 -1.54 4.30 -0.55
C ILE A 130 -1.71 4.91 -1.94
N GLU A 131 -2.87 5.45 -2.25
CA GLU A 131 -3.18 6.07 -3.54
C GLU A 131 -2.22 7.23 -3.84
N ARG A 132 -1.98 8.10 -2.87
CA ARG A 132 -0.99 9.18 -2.98
C ARG A 132 0.42 8.65 -3.26
N ALA A 133 0.87 7.63 -2.54
CA ALA A 133 2.19 7.03 -2.76
C ALA A 133 2.33 6.39 -4.15
N VAL A 134 1.28 5.74 -4.64
CA VAL A 134 1.25 5.14 -5.98
C VAL A 134 1.22 6.21 -7.06
N THR A 135 0.44 7.27 -6.86
CA THR A 135 0.29 8.37 -7.81
C THR A 135 1.53 9.25 -7.88
N ALA A 136 2.16 9.55 -6.75
CA ALA A 136 3.40 10.32 -6.70
C ALA A 136 4.55 9.68 -7.52
N LYS A 137 4.52 8.35 -7.69
CA LYS A 137 5.46 7.60 -8.54
C LYS A 137 4.96 7.37 -9.97
N MET A 138 3.88 8.01 -10.37
CA MET A 138 3.46 8.00 -11.78
C MET A 138 4.43 8.85 -12.61
N LYS A 139 4.94 8.26 -13.69
CA LYS A 139 5.69 9.05 -14.67
C LYS A 139 4.71 10.00 -15.35
N VAL A 140 5.02 11.29 -15.28
CA VAL A 140 4.38 12.29 -16.15
C VAL A 140 5.08 12.21 -17.49
N PHE A 141 4.33 11.93 -18.55
CA PHE A 141 4.83 11.97 -19.91
C PHE A 141 4.80 13.41 -20.37
N ARG A 142 5.92 13.91 -20.89
CA ARG A 142 5.98 15.20 -21.56
C ARG A 142 5.71 14.99 -23.03
N SER A 143 4.75 15.69 -23.57
CA SER A 143 4.41 15.66 -24.99
C SER A 143 4.73 16.98 -25.66
N ILE A 144 5.05 16.89 -26.94
CA ILE A 144 5.18 18.04 -27.84
C ILE A 144 4.08 17.87 -28.88
N ASP A 145 3.28 18.90 -29.06
CA ASP A 145 2.27 18.96 -30.10
C ASP A 145 2.75 19.91 -31.23
N LEU A 146 3.19 19.33 -32.33
CA LEU A 146 3.81 20.08 -33.42
C LEU A 146 2.81 20.59 -34.46
N PHE A 147 1.63 20.02 -34.54
CA PHE A 147 0.57 20.42 -35.47
C PHE A 147 -0.76 20.36 -34.69
N ALA A 148 -0.88 21.29 -33.77
CA ALA A 148 -1.93 21.22 -32.75
C ALA A 148 -3.34 21.33 -33.33
N GLY A 149 -3.54 21.99 -34.47
CA GLY A 149 -4.84 22.22 -35.06
C GLY A 149 -5.81 22.80 -34.01
N ILE A 150 -6.97 22.21 -33.90
CA ILE A 150 -7.96 22.59 -32.87
C ILE A 150 -7.79 21.82 -31.53
N GLY A 151 -6.64 21.16 -31.33
CA GLY A 151 -6.33 20.48 -30.05
C GLY A 151 -6.95 19.10 -29.86
N GLY A 152 -7.55 18.52 -30.89
CA GLY A 152 -8.26 17.24 -30.77
C GLY A 152 -7.36 16.07 -30.33
N ILE A 153 -6.15 16.00 -30.83
CA ILE A 153 -5.16 14.96 -30.48
C ILE A 153 -4.72 15.15 -29.02
N ARG A 154 -4.37 16.36 -28.63
CA ARG A 154 -3.99 16.70 -27.25
C ARG A 154 -5.09 16.33 -26.26
N LEU A 155 -6.32 16.73 -26.54
CA LEU A 155 -7.47 16.40 -25.70
C LEU A 155 -7.69 14.88 -25.60
N GLY A 156 -7.45 14.15 -26.68
CA GLY A 156 -7.49 12.69 -26.69
C GLY A 156 -6.44 12.07 -25.76
N PHE A 157 -5.20 12.56 -25.79
CA PHE A 157 -4.12 12.12 -24.90
C PHE A 157 -4.41 12.49 -23.44
N GLU A 158 -4.84 13.70 -23.14
CA GLU A 158 -5.20 14.14 -21.79
C GLU A 158 -6.31 13.27 -21.19
N ARG A 159 -7.32 12.93 -21.98
CA ARG A 159 -8.40 12.02 -21.55
C ARG A 159 -7.91 10.58 -21.35
N ALA A 160 -7.04 10.08 -22.23
CA ALA A 160 -6.52 8.72 -22.15
C ALA A 160 -5.54 8.53 -20.98
N PHE A 161 -4.68 9.50 -20.73
CA PHE A 161 -3.60 9.41 -19.74
C PHE A 161 -3.91 10.09 -18.40
N LYS A 162 -5.06 10.75 -18.25
CA LYS A 162 -5.56 11.33 -16.97
C LYS A 162 -4.41 11.94 -16.14
N ASN A 163 -4.08 13.13 -16.21
CA ASN A 163 -3.04 13.82 -15.42
C ASN A 163 -1.62 13.20 -15.47
N GLN A 164 -1.38 12.22 -16.34
CA GLN A 164 -0.06 11.61 -16.55
C GLN A 164 0.66 12.17 -17.79
N ILE A 165 0.07 13.13 -18.45
CA ILE A 165 0.67 13.80 -19.61
C ILE A 165 0.66 15.31 -19.38
N GLU A 166 1.78 15.93 -19.71
CA GLU A 166 1.98 17.39 -19.71
C GLU A 166 2.44 17.80 -21.10
N THR A 167 1.65 18.61 -21.78
CA THR A 167 2.07 19.18 -23.07
C THR A 167 2.98 20.38 -22.78
N VAL A 168 4.27 20.20 -23.04
CA VAL A 168 5.30 21.21 -22.72
C VAL A 168 5.61 22.18 -23.87
N PHE A 169 5.17 21.84 -25.07
CA PHE A 169 5.34 22.67 -26.23
C PHE A 169 4.20 22.43 -27.23
N VAL A 170 3.66 23.51 -27.78
CA VAL A 170 2.62 23.48 -28.80
C VAL A 170 3.10 24.35 -29.94
N SER A 171 3.03 23.84 -31.17
CA SER A 171 3.30 24.59 -32.37
C SER A 171 2.14 24.40 -33.35
N GLU A 172 1.62 25.50 -33.84
CA GLU A 172 0.57 25.52 -34.84
C GLU A 172 0.92 26.53 -35.90
N TRP A 173 0.80 26.13 -37.15
CA TRP A 173 1.11 26.99 -38.32
C TRP A 173 -0.11 27.79 -38.77
N ASP A 174 -1.30 27.25 -38.64
CA ASP A 174 -2.55 27.87 -39.08
C ASP A 174 -2.99 28.97 -38.09
N GLU A 175 -3.11 30.21 -38.61
CA GLU A 175 -3.51 31.38 -37.82
C GLU A 175 -4.92 31.27 -37.24
N TYR A 176 -5.83 30.56 -37.88
CA TYR A 176 -7.18 30.34 -37.39
C TYR A 176 -7.19 29.33 -36.26
N ALA A 177 -6.38 28.29 -36.38
CA ALA A 177 -6.23 27.31 -35.33
C ALA A 177 -5.54 27.90 -34.09
N GLN A 178 -4.54 28.77 -34.23
CA GLN A 178 -3.87 29.48 -33.14
C GLN A 178 -4.82 30.30 -32.26
N LYS A 179 -5.91 30.81 -32.80
CA LYS A 179 -6.92 31.59 -32.06
C LYS A 179 -7.80 30.72 -31.16
N THR A 180 -7.68 29.41 -31.25
CA THR A 180 -8.47 28.43 -30.50
C THR A 180 -7.76 27.95 -29.20
N TYR A 181 -6.48 28.34 -29.02
CA TYR A 181 -5.64 27.99 -27.86
C TYR A 181 -5.64 29.05 -26.78
#